data_9b39b152a837a801f9175afaeb07bcf6
#
_entry.id   9b39b152a837a801f9175afaeb07bcf6
#
_cell.length_a   1.000
_cell.length_b   1.000
_cell.length_c   1.000
_cell.angle_alpha   90.00
_cell.angle_beta   90.00
_cell.angle_gamma   90.00
#
_symmetry.space_group_name_H-M   'P 1'
#
loop_
_entity.id
_entity.type
_entity.pdbx_description
1 polymer ?
#
loop_
_entity_poly.entity_id
_entity_poly.type
_entity_poly.pdbx_seq_one_letter_code
_entity_poly.pdbx_strand_id
1 'polypeptide(L)'
;TYKELEEKKLARKELSDKIKSLRAEINAIKHEIMGIREQLMNKRERLTQIRREADKLRKEVKSLKLKLGGKDPSQLKVQLDALEWEYQTSSLSPAEEREMVKLIEEIRSLVCIAEIIEEKARELKGKIEEHNATVKEIQELKEKLEALKDKFNDMKGKLQVLLDRRKELTDSIQVLKSKISLLKEKRNKIRGELKSILREKRVIEEELIVERIEEEVNKIARKEEELEKIYENMLKELKEGKRVRL
;
A
#
# COMPACT_ATOMS: atom_id res chain seq x y z
N THR A 1 -12.64 -22.11 50.59
CA THR A 1 -13.40 -20.99 49.93
C THR A 1 -12.60 -19.70 49.83
N TYR A 2 -11.89 -19.26 50.90
CA TYR A 2 -11.04 -18.06 50.84
C TYR A 2 -9.79 -18.29 49.99
N LYS A 3 -9.08 -19.43 50.13
CA LYS A 3 -7.93 -19.82 49.32
C LYS A 3 -8.31 -19.88 47.83
N GLU A 4 -9.38 -20.54 47.51
CA GLU A 4 -9.92 -20.63 46.12
C GLU A 4 -10.27 -19.26 45.52
N LEU A 5 -10.79 -18.34 46.37
CA LEU A 5 -11.05 -16.96 45.93
C LEU A 5 -9.77 -16.20 45.59
N GLU A 6 -8.71 -16.35 46.42
CA GLU A 6 -7.43 -15.71 46.17
C GLU A 6 -6.72 -16.30 44.93
N GLU A 7 -6.76 -17.61 44.72
CA GLU A 7 -6.24 -18.29 43.54
C GLU A 7 -6.94 -17.77 42.27
N LYS A 8 -8.26 -17.66 42.25
CA LYS A 8 -9.02 -17.13 41.12
C LYS A 8 -8.76 -15.64 40.88
N LYS A 9 -8.53 -14.85 41.90
CA LYS A 9 -8.13 -13.45 41.77
C LYS A 9 -6.74 -13.31 41.13
N LEU A 10 -5.81 -14.17 41.56
CA LEU A 10 -4.44 -14.19 41.04
C LEU A 10 -4.46 -14.58 39.55
N ALA A 11 -5.17 -15.65 39.21
CA ALA A 11 -5.38 -16.06 37.81
C ALA A 11 -6.02 -14.95 36.93
N ARG A 12 -7.01 -14.21 37.51
CA ARG A 12 -7.61 -13.06 36.80
C ARG A 12 -6.63 -11.92 36.62
N LYS A 13 -5.74 -11.66 37.58
CA LYS A 13 -4.68 -10.64 37.43
C LYS A 13 -3.71 -11.00 36.33
N GLU A 14 -3.19 -12.24 36.33
CA GLU A 14 -2.30 -12.73 35.29
C GLU A 14 -2.95 -12.67 33.90
N LEU A 15 -4.25 -13.02 33.83
CA LEU A 15 -5.00 -12.92 32.58
C LEU A 15 -5.15 -11.46 32.12
N SER A 16 -5.35 -10.53 33.08
CA SER A 16 -5.42 -9.09 32.74
C SER A 16 -4.09 -8.55 32.21
N ASP A 17 -2.97 -9.03 32.73
CA ASP A 17 -1.66 -8.62 32.27
C ASP A 17 -1.35 -9.20 30.86
N LYS A 18 -1.73 -10.45 30.60
CA LYS A 18 -1.70 -11.05 29.25
C LYS A 18 -2.59 -10.29 28.26
N ILE A 19 -3.77 -9.85 28.67
CA ILE A 19 -4.66 -9.02 27.84
C ILE A 19 -4.02 -7.68 27.52
N LYS A 20 -3.32 -7.04 28.48
CA LYS A 20 -2.62 -5.77 28.24
C LYS A 20 -1.48 -5.94 27.25
N SER A 21 -0.64 -6.99 27.39
CA SER A 21 0.45 -7.26 26.46
C SER A 21 -0.09 -7.52 25.05
N LEU A 22 -1.11 -8.37 24.91
CA LEU A 22 -1.71 -8.69 23.62
C LEU A 22 -2.35 -7.46 22.95
N ARG A 23 -2.92 -6.54 23.72
CA ARG A 23 -3.42 -5.25 23.19
C ARG A 23 -2.31 -4.36 22.68
N ALA A 24 -1.18 -4.32 23.38
CA ALA A 24 0.00 -3.57 22.92
C ALA A 24 0.52 -4.13 21.59
N GLU A 25 0.58 -5.46 21.47
CA GLU A 25 0.98 -6.12 20.22
C GLU A 25 0.00 -5.86 19.07
N ILE A 26 -1.32 -5.93 19.34
CA ILE A 26 -2.37 -5.57 18.38
C ILE A 26 -2.22 -4.12 17.90
N ASN A 27 -1.92 -3.20 18.81
CA ASN A 27 -1.70 -1.80 18.44
C ASN A 27 -0.43 -1.62 17.60
N ALA A 28 0.65 -2.34 17.91
CA ALA A 28 1.87 -2.32 17.11
C ALA A 28 1.60 -2.79 15.67
N ILE A 29 0.93 -3.94 15.51
CA ILE A 29 0.54 -4.46 14.18
C ILE A 29 -0.37 -3.45 13.44
N LYS A 30 -1.29 -2.79 14.14
CA LYS A 30 -2.13 -1.74 13.56
C LYS A 30 -1.31 -0.58 12.99
N HIS A 31 -0.28 -0.14 13.72
CA HIS A 31 0.63 0.89 13.24
C HIS A 31 1.46 0.44 12.02
N GLU A 32 1.94 -0.81 12.02
CA GLU A 32 2.63 -1.39 10.87
C GLU A 32 1.71 -1.44 9.64
N ILE A 33 0.46 -1.88 9.79
CA ILE A 33 -0.55 -1.88 8.72
C ILE A 33 -0.77 -0.47 8.17
N MET A 34 -0.84 0.55 9.04
CA MET A 34 -1.00 1.94 8.61
C MET A 34 0.22 2.41 7.81
N GLY A 35 1.43 2.12 8.27
CA GLY A 35 2.68 2.46 7.57
C GLY A 35 2.78 1.81 6.19
N ILE A 36 2.44 0.52 6.07
CA ILE A 36 2.44 -0.18 4.76
C ILE A 36 1.38 0.42 3.82
N ARG A 37 0.22 0.83 4.33
CA ARG A 37 -0.81 1.50 3.51
C ARG A 37 -0.33 2.84 2.96
N GLU A 38 0.35 3.62 3.76
CA GLU A 38 0.95 4.88 3.33
C GLU A 38 2.02 4.63 2.25
N GLN A 39 2.89 3.63 2.46
CA GLN A 39 3.86 3.22 1.44
C GLN A 39 3.18 2.79 0.14
N LEU A 40 2.11 2.00 0.22
CA LEU A 40 1.32 1.59 -0.94
C LEU A 40 0.70 2.77 -1.67
N MET A 41 0.19 3.77 -0.95
CA MET A 41 -0.36 4.99 -1.54
C MET A 41 0.72 5.75 -2.30
N ASN A 42 1.87 6.00 -1.67
CA ASN A 42 3.00 6.70 -2.28
C ASN A 42 3.55 5.96 -3.53
N LYS A 43 3.66 4.61 -3.47
CA LYS A 43 4.09 3.81 -4.62
C LYS A 43 3.08 3.83 -5.76
N ARG A 44 1.78 3.87 -5.48
CA ARG A 44 0.72 4.00 -6.50
C ARG A 44 0.75 5.38 -7.18
N GLU A 45 0.97 6.43 -6.42
CA GLU A 45 1.16 7.78 -6.97
C GLU A 45 2.38 7.82 -7.89
N ARG A 46 3.51 7.26 -7.43
CA ARG A 46 4.73 7.14 -8.25
C ARG A 46 4.47 6.36 -9.54
N LEU A 47 3.78 5.23 -9.47
CA LEU A 47 3.40 4.43 -10.64
C LEU A 47 2.57 5.23 -11.64
N THR A 48 1.65 6.06 -11.14
CA THR A 48 0.84 6.94 -11.98
C THR A 48 1.69 8.00 -12.68
N GLN A 49 2.67 8.56 -11.99
CA GLN A 49 3.63 9.52 -12.58
C GLN A 49 4.47 8.86 -13.68
N ILE A 50 5.08 7.71 -13.40
CA ILE A 50 5.87 6.95 -14.39
C ILE A 50 5.05 6.65 -15.65
N ARG A 51 3.80 6.24 -15.50
CA ARG A 51 2.90 6.00 -16.63
C ARG A 51 2.67 7.25 -17.46
N ARG A 52 2.41 8.39 -16.83
CA ARG A 52 2.22 9.66 -17.53
C ARG A 52 3.48 10.08 -18.30
N GLU A 53 4.64 9.90 -17.70
CA GLU A 53 5.93 10.20 -18.37
C GLU A 53 6.17 9.25 -19.54
N ALA A 54 5.97 7.95 -19.37
CA ALA A 54 6.09 6.97 -20.44
C ALA A 54 5.11 7.23 -21.59
N ASP A 55 3.87 7.63 -21.29
CA ASP A 55 2.88 7.96 -22.32
C ASP A 55 3.24 9.25 -23.11
N LYS A 56 3.84 10.24 -22.43
CA LYS A 56 4.39 11.42 -23.11
C LYS A 56 5.51 11.03 -24.07
N LEU A 57 6.49 10.27 -23.58
CA LEU A 57 7.61 9.78 -24.39
C LEU A 57 7.13 8.96 -25.61
N ARG A 58 6.14 8.08 -25.42
CA ARG A 58 5.53 7.30 -26.51
C ARG A 58 4.92 8.20 -27.60
N LYS A 59 4.20 9.26 -27.19
CA LYS A 59 3.61 10.22 -28.13
C LYS A 59 4.68 11.00 -28.89
N GLU A 60 5.74 11.43 -28.20
CA GLU A 60 6.86 12.13 -28.80
C GLU A 60 7.60 11.24 -29.78
N VAL A 61 7.95 10.01 -29.39
CA VAL A 61 8.58 9.03 -30.29
C VAL A 61 7.69 8.76 -31.52
N LYS A 62 6.37 8.62 -31.32
CA LYS A 62 5.43 8.41 -32.42
C LYS A 62 5.41 9.60 -33.38
N SER A 63 5.38 10.83 -32.87
CA SER A 63 5.38 12.04 -33.70
C SER A 63 6.68 12.22 -34.46
N LEU A 64 7.83 11.90 -33.85
CA LEU A 64 9.13 11.96 -34.50
C LEU A 64 9.29 10.87 -35.60
N LYS A 65 8.80 9.66 -35.35
CA LYS A 65 8.76 8.58 -36.36
C LYS A 65 7.90 8.96 -37.56
N LEU A 66 6.80 9.66 -37.37
CA LEU A 66 6.01 10.19 -38.50
C LEU A 66 6.78 11.22 -39.32
N LYS A 67 7.57 12.10 -38.66
CA LYS A 67 8.45 13.06 -39.36
C LYS A 67 9.59 12.36 -40.14
N LEU A 68 10.10 11.24 -39.60
CA LEU A 68 11.13 10.45 -40.29
C LEU A 68 10.60 9.74 -41.55
N GLY A 69 9.28 9.59 -41.71
CA GLY A 69 8.65 9.03 -42.89
C GLY A 69 8.98 7.57 -43.17
N GLY A 70 9.33 6.79 -42.13
CA GLY A 70 9.65 5.37 -42.25
C GLY A 70 11.04 5.07 -42.85
N LYS A 71 11.89 6.08 -42.99
CA LYS A 71 13.28 5.90 -43.47
C LYS A 71 14.12 5.22 -42.37
N ASP A 72 15.03 4.33 -42.78
CA ASP A 72 15.91 3.63 -41.85
C ASP A 72 17.04 4.57 -41.37
N PRO A 73 17.20 4.78 -40.04
CA PRO A 73 18.26 5.61 -39.49
C PRO A 73 19.69 5.22 -39.95
N SER A 74 19.95 3.93 -40.08
CA SER A 74 21.25 3.44 -40.52
C SER A 74 21.55 3.81 -41.95
N GLN A 75 20.55 3.70 -42.83
CA GLN A 75 20.68 4.10 -44.26
C GLN A 75 20.83 5.61 -44.40
N LEU A 76 20.14 6.40 -43.56
CA LEU A 76 20.28 7.86 -43.58
C LEU A 76 21.69 8.33 -43.20
N LYS A 77 22.33 7.68 -42.23
CA LYS A 77 23.73 7.98 -41.85
C LYS A 77 24.68 7.66 -43.01
N VAL A 78 24.55 6.49 -43.63
CA VAL A 78 25.36 6.09 -44.79
C VAL A 78 25.14 7.03 -45.96
N GLN A 79 23.90 7.45 -46.20
CA GLN A 79 23.60 8.43 -47.28
C GLN A 79 24.20 9.80 -46.98
N LEU A 80 24.16 10.25 -45.71
CA LEU A 80 24.77 11.51 -45.32
C LEU A 80 26.28 11.49 -45.56
N ASP A 81 26.94 10.45 -45.06
CA ASP A 81 28.40 10.27 -45.24
C ASP A 81 28.79 10.22 -46.72
N ALA A 82 28.02 9.53 -47.57
CA ALA A 82 28.26 9.46 -48.97
C ALA A 82 28.10 10.83 -49.67
N LEU A 83 27.06 11.59 -49.36
CA LEU A 83 26.83 12.92 -49.91
C LEU A 83 27.86 13.95 -49.43
N GLU A 84 28.25 13.90 -48.16
CA GLU A 84 29.32 14.76 -47.64
C GLU A 84 30.68 14.44 -48.29
N TRP A 85 30.97 13.15 -48.56
CA TRP A 85 32.14 12.73 -49.29
C TRP A 85 32.10 13.22 -50.76
N GLU A 86 30.98 13.03 -51.45
CA GLU A 86 30.77 13.50 -52.82
C GLU A 86 30.91 15.01 -52.91
N TYR A 87 30.33 15.77 -52.00
CA TYR A 87 30.48 17.24 -51.89
C TYR A 87 31.93 17.68 -51.76
N GLN A 88 32.73 16.95 -50.97
CA GLN A 88 34.16 17.29 -50.75
C GLN A 88 35.07 16.90 -51.88
N THR A 89 34.72 15.90 -52.66
CA THR A 89 35.60 15.32 -53.68
C THR A 89 35.24 15.69 -55.11
N SER A 90 34.01 16.11 -55.38
CA SER A 90 33.52 16.43 -56.72
C SER A 90 33.67 17.91 -57.04
N SER A 91 34.01 18.22 -58.36
CA SER A 91 34.03 19.59 -58.86
C SER A 91 32.61 19.94 -59.33
N LEU A 92 31.81 20.58 -58.51
CA LEU A 92 30.41 20.91 -58.77
C LEU A 92 30.29 22.32 -59.39
N SER A 93 29.26 22.51 -60.19
CA SER A 93 28.86 23.87 -60.64
C SER A 93 28.17 24.61 -59.51
N PRO A 94 28.10 25.95 -59.45
CA PRO A 94 27.43 26.70 -58.37
C PRO A 94 25.95 26.38 -58.24
N ALA A 95 25.27 25.83 -59.17
CA ALA A 95 23.88 25.38 -59.09
C ALA A 95 23.79 24.00 -58.41
N GLU A 96 24.61 23.05 -58.85
CA GLU A 96 24.69 21.69 -58.25
C GLU A 96 25.16 21.74 -56.82
N GLU A 97 26.13 22.62 -56.49
CA GLU A 97 26.57 22.84 -55.11
C GLU A 97 25.41 23.25 -54.19
N ARG A 98 24.58 24.20 -54.65
CA ARG A 98 23.41 24.64 -53.86
C ARG A 98 22.38 23.53 -53.66
N GLU A 99 22.16 22.68 -54.65
CA GLU A 99 21.25 21.53 -54.54
C GLU A 99 21.81 20.46 -53.62
N MET A 100 23.10 20.17 -53.72
CA MET A 100 23.79 19.22 -52.85
C MET A 100 23.75 19.66 -51.38
N VAL A 101 24.06 20.95 -51.09
CA VAL A 101 23.97 21.49 -49.73
C VAL A 101 22.57 21.36 -49.16
N LYS A 102 21.53 21.67 -49.93
CA LYS A 102 20.14 21.49 -49.47
C LYS A 102 19.84 20.03 -49.13
N LEU A 103 20.25 19.11 -50.00
CA LEU A 103 20.04 17.68 -49.77
C LEU A 103 20.78 17.18 -48.52
N ILE A 104 22.03 17.62 -48.33
CA ILE A 104 22.80 17.31 -47.11
C ILE A 104 22.10 17.86 -45.87
N GLU A 105 21.60 19.11 -45.86
CA GLU A 105 20.86 19.70 -44.75
C GLU A 105 19.57 18.95 -44.45
N GLU A 106 18.82 18.55 -45.47
CA GLU A 106 17.61 17.74 -45.31
C GLU A 106 17.91 16.38 -44.66
N ILE A 107 18.91 15.65 -45.15
CA ILE A 107 19.28 14.35 -44.62
C ILE A 107 19.89 14.49 -43.23
N ARG A 108 20.71 15.52 -42.99
CA ARG A 108 21.24 15.81 -41.62
C ARG A 108 20.14 16.08 -40.63
N SER A 109 19.09 16.79 -41.01
CA SER A 109 17.92 17.03 -40.18
C SER A 109 17.19 15.72 -39.82
N LEU A 110 17.08 14.78 -40.77
CA LEU A 110 16.49 13.47 -40.56
C LEU A 110 17.35 12.58 -39.66
N VAL A 111 18.67 12.61 -39.83
CA VAL A 111 19.61 11.91 -38.92
C VAL A 111 19.51 12.43 -37.50
N CYS A 112 19.45 13.76 -37.31
CA CYS A 112 19.24 14.35 -35.99
C CYS A 112 17.91 13.89 -35.38
N ILE A 113 16.83 13.86 -36.15
CA ILE A 113 15.53 13.32 -35.68
C ILE A 113 15.67 11.84 -35.29
N ALA A 114 16.40 11.04 -36.05
CA ALA A 114 16.62 9.63 -35.73
C ALA A 114 17.39 9.45 -34.41
N GLU A 115 18.42 10.26 -34.17
CA GLU A 115 19.17 10.24 -32.92
C GLU A 115 18.31 10.62 -31.71
N ILE A 116 17.46 11.62 -31.83
CA ILE A 116 16.47 11.99 -30.79
C ILE A 116 15.50 10.84 -30.55
N ILE A 117 15.07 10.14 -31.60
CA ILE A 117 14.20 8.95 -31.44
C ILE A 117 14.89 7.86 -30.60
N GLU A 118 16.17 7.58 -30.91
CA GLU A 118 16.95 6.57 -30.18
C GLU A 118 17.14 6.94 -28.70
N GLU A 119 17.42 8.21 -28.41
CA GLU A 119 17.55 8.71 -27.04
C GLU A 119 16.23 8.54 -26.27
N LYS A 120 15.13 9.05 -26.85
CA LYS A 120 13.80 8.93 -26.23
C LYS A 120 13.31 7.48 -26.11
N ALA A 121 13.70 6.60 -27.02
CA ALA A 121 13.41 5.18 -26.92
C ALA A 121 14.17 4.51 -25.76
N ARG A 122 15.42 4.94 -25.51
CA ARG A 122 16.19 4.49 -24.33
C ARG A 122 15.57 4.99 -23.02
N GLU A 123 15.17 6.27 -22.98
CA GLU A 123 14.45 6.82 -21.82
C GLU A 123 13.13 6.08 -21.55
N LEU A 124 12.37 5.81 -22.62
CA LEU A 124 11.12 5.06 -22.51
C LEU A 124 11.36 3.65 -21.98
N LYS A 125 12.41 2.96 -22.43
CA LYS A 125 12.79 1.65 -21.91
C LYS A 125 13.10 1.71 -20.41
N GLY A 126 13.87 2.70 -19.97
CA GLY A 126 14.16 2.93 -18.56
C GLY A 126 12.87 3.16 -17.73
N LYS A 127 11.92 3.95 -18.27
CA LYS A 127 10.62 4.16 -17.59
C LYS A 127 9.77 2.90 -17.51
N ILE A 128 9.83 2.02 -18.50
CA ILE A 128 9.15 0.72 -18.46
C ILE A 128 9.78 -0.20 -17.40
N GLU A 129 11.10 -0.21 -17.28
CA GLU A 129 11.81 -0.98 -16.26
C GLU A 129 11.48 -0.46 -14.84
N GLU A 130 11.49 0.88 -14.64
CA GLU A 130 11.07 1.53 -13.38
C GLU A 130 9.62 1.19 -13.02
N HIS A 131 8.72 1.21 -14.02
CA HIS A 131 7.32 0.80 -13.84
C HIS A 131 7.22 -0.64 -13.34
N ASN A 132 7.92 -1.58 -14.00
CA ASN A 132 7.85 -2.99 -13.65
C ASN A 132 8.44 -3.26 -12.26
N ALA A 133 9.52 -2.58 -11.88
CA ALA A 133 10.09 -2.64 -10.54
C ALA A 133 9.07 -2.13 -9.48
N THR A 134 8.47 -0.97 -9.73
CA THR A 134 7.46 -0.39 -8.82
C THR A 134 6.22 -1.30 -8.67
N VAL A 135 5.79 -1.97 -9.73
CA VAL A 135 4.68 -2.95 -9.68
C VAL A 135 5.04 -4.14 -8.79
N LYS A 136 6.27 -4.67 -8.90
CA LYS A 136 6.76 -5.76 -8.02
C LYS A 136 6.76 -5.33 -6.55
N GLU A 137 7.30 -4.15 -6.25
CA GLU A 137 7.31 -3.60 -4.89
C GLU A 137 5.89 -3.44 -4.32
N ILE A 138 4.94 -2.97 -5.13
CA ILE A 138 3.52 -2.88 -4.73
C ILE A 138 2.95 -4.27 -4.42
N GLN A 139 3.32 -5.28 -5.20
CA GLN A 139 2.86 -6.65 -4.96
C GLN A 139 3.41 -7.20 -3.64
N GLU A 140 4.70 -7.03 -3.39
CA GLU A 140 5.35 -7.44 -2.14
C GLU A 140 4.73 -6.75 -0.91
N LEU A 141 4.45 -5.45 -1.02
CA LEU A 141 3.77 -4.69 0.04
C LEU A 141 2.34 -5.19 0.29
N LYS A 142 1.61 -5.60 -0.76
CA LYS A 142 0.28 -6.18 -0.62
C LYS A 142 0.33 -7.52 0.12
N GLU A 143 1.27 -8.39 -0.23
CA GLU A 143 1.45 -9.69 0.42
C GLU A 143 1.81 -9.52 1.90
N LYS A 144 2.72 -8.59 2.22
CA LYS A 144 3.04 -8.22 3.62
C LYS A 144 1.83 -7.70 4.36
N LEU A 145 1.02 -6.85 3.71
CA LEU A 145 -0.20 -6.30 4.30
C LEU A 145 -1.21 -7.40 4.63
N GLU A 146 -1.38 -8.37 3.74
CA GLU A 146 -2.30 -9.49 3.93
C GLU A 146 -1.84 -10.39 5.08
N ALA A 147 -0.57 -10.74 5.11
CA ALA A 147 0.02 -11.49 6.22
C ALA A 147 -0.13 -10.78 7.58
N LEU A 148 0.00 -9.45 7.63
CA LEU A 148 -0.23 -8.67 8.85
C LEU A 148 -1.70 -8.61 9.25
N LYS A 149 -2.63 -8.57 8.29
CA LYS A 149 -4.07 -8.64 8.56
C LYS A 149 -4.44 -9.99 9.19
N ASP A 150 -3.90 -11.08 8.66
CA ASP A 150 -4.16 -12.41 9.19
C ASP A 150 -3.65 -12.52 10.63
N LYS A 151 -2.42 -12.08 10.89
CA LYS A 151 -1.86 -12.00 12.25
C LYS A 151 -2.73 -11.16 13.17
N PHE A 152 -3.20 -10.01 12.68
CA PHE A 152 -4.07 -9.12 13.44
C PHE A 152 -5.39 -9.80 13.81
N ASN A 153 -6.02 -10.51 12.87
CA ASN A 153 -7.27 -11.25 13.09
C ASN A 153 -7.07 -12.39 14.08
N ASP A 154 -5.98 -13.14 13.97
CA ASP A 154 -5.63 -14.21 14.89
C ASP A 154 -5.43 -13.68 16.31
N MET A 155 -4.69 -12.58 16.46
CA MET A 155 -4.47 -11.97 17.77
C MET A 155 -5.76 -11.39 18.35
N LYS A 156 -6.64 -10.86 17.52
CA LYS A 156 -7.98 -10.40 17.93
C LYS A 156 -8.82 -11.58 18.43
N GLY A 157 -8.78 -12.71 17.74
CA GLY A 157 -9.43 -13.95 18.18
C GLY A 157 -8.91 -14.41 19.54
N LYS A 158 -7.59 -14.45 19.72
CA LYS A 158 -6.96 -14.79 21.02
C LYS A 158 -7.38 -13.81 22.11
N LEU A 159 -7.41 -12.51 21.80
CA LEU A 159 -7.86 -11.50 22.76
C LEU A 159 -9.31 -11.74 23.20
N GLN A 160 -10.19 -12.07 22.27
CA GLN A 160 -11.59 -12.37 22.57
C GLN A 160 -11.70 -13.57 23.54
N VAL A 161 -10.99 -14.66 23.25
CA VAL A 161 -10.98 -15.86 24.12
C VAL A 161 -10.49 -15.52 25.54
N LEU A 162 -9.43 -14.70 25.66
CA LEU A 162 -8.92 -14.29 26.95
C LEU A 162 -9.91 -13.37 27.70
N LEU A 163 -10.63 -12.53 26.98
CA LEU A 163 -11.67 -11.65 27.54
C LEU A 163 -12.85 -12.48 28.06
N ASP A 164 -13.29 -13.47 27.30
CA ASP A 164 -14.37 -14.36 27.70
C ASP A 164 -13.98 -15.19 28.93
N ARG A 165 -12.77 -15.76 28.92
CA ARG A 165 -12.25 -16.49 30.08
C ARG A 165 -12.09 -15.60 31.32
N ARG A 166 -11.69 -14.34 31.14
CA ARG A 166 -11.64 -13.37 32.25
C ARG A 166 -13.05 -13.06 32.77
N LYS A 167 -14.05 -13.00 31.90
CA LYS A 167 -15.46 -12.85 32.28
C LYS A 167 -15.92 -14.04 33.10
N GLU A 168 -15.70 -15.27 32.65
CA GLU A 168 -16.03 -16.50 33.38
C GLU A 168 -15.37 -16.56 34.77
N LEU A 169 -14.07 -16.21 34.83
CA LEU A 169 -13.37 -16.10 36.11
C LEU A 169 -13.99 -15.01 37.03
N THR A 170 -14.39 -13.90 36.43
CA THR A 170 -15.05 -12.82 37.16
C THR A 170 -16.40 -13.27 37.69
N ASP A 171 -17.19 -13.98 36.88
CA ASP A 171 -18.49 -14.53 37.26
C ASP A 171 -18.32 -15.60 38.38
N SER A 172 -17.35 -16.51 38.22
CA SER A 172 -17.07 -17.52 39.25
C SER A 172 -16.51 -16.89 40.54
N ILE A 173 -15.71 -15.82 40.45
CA ILE A 173 -15.28 -15.04 41.64
C ILE A 173 -16.49 -14.37 42.30
N GLN A 174 -17.45 -13.92 41.50
CA GLN A 174 -18.67 -13.29 42.01
C GLN A 174 -19.56 -14.30 42.77
N VAL A 175 -19.71 -15.51 42.17
CA VAL A 175 -20.43 -16.62 42.82
C VAL A 175 -19.76 -17.02 44.15
N LEU A 176 -18.43 -17.12 44.17
CA LEU A 176 -17.70 -17.44 45.39
C LEU A 176 -17.84 -16.33 46.48
N LYS A 177 -17.81 -15.08 46.04
CA LYS A 177 -17.98 -13.92 46.91
C LYS A 177 -19.40 -13.84 47.48
N SER A 178 -20.44 -14.12 46.65
CA SER A 178 -21.81 -14.15 47.13
C SER A 178 -22.02 -15.30 48.15
N LYS A 179 -21.39 -16.48 47.89
CA LYS A 179 -21.37 -17.56 48.89
C LYS A 179 -20.68 -17.14 50.18
N ILE A 180 -19.56 -16.40 50.08
CA ILE A 180 -18.84 -15.89 51.26
C ILE A 180 -19.65 -14.77 51.95
N SER A 181 -20.36 -13.92 51.19
CA SER A 181 -21.23 -12.89 51.79
C SER A 181 -22.43 -13.50 52.49
N LEU A 182 -23.07 -14.50 51.88
CA LEU A 182 -24.14 -15.25 52.52
C LEU A 182 -23.68 -15.98 53.79
N LEU A 183 -22.47 -16.50 53.81
CA LEU A 183 -21.86 -17.07 55.02
C LEU A 183 -21.47 -15.99 56.04
N LYS A 184 -21.14 -14.77 55.60
CA LYS A 184 -20.88 -13.60 56.46
C LYS A 184 -22.16 -12.90 56.89
N GLU A 185 -23.20 -12.86 56.04
CA GLU A 185 -24.52 -12.31 56.38
C GLU A 185 -25.21 -13.12 57.48
N LYS A 186 -25.00 -14.41 57.50
CA LYS A 186 -25.32 -15.21 58.74
C LYS A 186 -24.52 -14.72 59.91
N ARG A 187 -23.44 -13.95 59.73
CA ARG A 187 -22.58 -13.44 60.79
C ARG A 187 -22.64 -11.91 61.00
N ASN A 188 -22.87 -11.13 59.91
CA ASN A 188 -22.94 -9.67 60.04
C ASN A 188 -23.67 -9.05 58.80
N LYS A 189 -24.92 -8.76 58.95
CA LYS A 189 -25.85 -8.26 57.90
C LYS A 189 -25.55 -6.89 57.26
N ILE A 190 -24.60 -6.13 57.74
CA ILE A 190 -24.52 -4.69 57.42
C ILE A 190 -23.33 -4.28 56.51
N ARG A 191 -22.34 -5.19 56.23
CA ARG A 191 -21.13 -4.80 55.48
C ARG A 191 -21.15 -5.16 53.99
N GLY A 192 -22.18 -5.81 53.50
CA GLY A 192 -22.24 -6.41 52.15
C GLY A 192 -22.61 -5.46 50.99
N GLU A 193 -23.44 -4.48 51.22
CA GLU A 193 -24.11 -3.73 50.14
C GLU A 193 -23.25 -2.67 49.45
N LEU A 194 -22.23 -2.16 50.10
CA LEU A 194 -21.38 -1.08 49.53
C LEU A 194 -20.31 -1.56 48.55
N LYS A 195 -20.00 -2.89 48.53
CA LYS A 195 -18.94 -3.43 47.68
C LYS A 195 -19.42 -3.96 46.31
N SER A 196 -20.72 -4.21 46.15
CA SER A 196 -21.26 -4.74 44.87
C SER A 196 -21.35 -3.70 43.74
N ILE A 197 -21.70 -2.47 44.10
CA ILE A 197 -21.94 -1.38 43.12
C ILE A 197 -20.67 -0.92 42.40
N LEU A 198 -19.51 -0.98 43.04
CA LEU A 198 -18.23 -0.58 42.44
C LEU A 198 -17.68 -1.61 41.40
N ARG A 199 -18.24 -2.82 41.37
CA ARG A 199 -17.78 -3.88 40.43
C ARG A 199 -18.50 -3.86 39.09
N GLU A 200 -19.78 -3.57 39.10
CA GLU A 200 -20.58 -3.49 37.86
C GLU A 200 -20.04 -2.41 36.93
N LYS A 201 -19.56 -1.32 37.50
CA LYS A 201 -18.98 -0.20 36.74
C LYS A 201 -17.72 -0.59 35.92
N ARG A 202 -16.88 -1.48 36.49
CA ARG A 202 -15.66 -1.94 35.78
C ARG A 202 -15.93 -2.91 34.64
N VAL A 203 -16.92 -3.79 34.81
CA VAL A 203 -17.28 -4.75 33.72
C VAL A 203 -17.86 -4.00 32.54
N ILE A 204 -18.69 -3.00 32.78
CA ILE A 204 -19.27 -2.15 31.74
C ILE A 204 -18.19 -1.30 31.01
N GLU A 205 -17.21 -0.79 31.75
CA GLU A 205 -16.10 -0.02 31.15
C GLU A 205 -15.19 -0.91 30.26
N GLU A 206 -15.00 -2.18 30.60
CA GLU A 206 -14.19 -3.13 29.83
C GLU A 206 -14.92 -3.65 28.59
N GLU A 207 -16.22 -3.88 28.65
CA GLU A 207 -17.04 -4.22 27.48
C GLU A 207 -17.08 -3.07 26.45
N LEU A 208 -17.19 -1.82 26.92
CA LEU A 208 -17.13 -0.62 26.05
C LEU A 208 -15.78 -0.43 25.36
N ILE A 209 -14.68 -0.87 25.96
CA ILE A 209 -13.35 -0.78 25.33
C ILE A 209 -13.23 -1.82 24.21
N VAL A 210 -13.79 -3.01 24.37
CA VAL A 210 -13.77 -4.07 23.35
C VAL A 210 -14.62 -3.68 22.14
N GLU A 211 -15.83 -3.17 22.36
CA GLU A 211 -16.69 -2.68 21.26
C GLU A 211 -16.01 -1.56 20.43
N ARG A 212 -15.31 -0.64 21.11
CA ARG A 212 -14.54 0.42 20.41
C ARG A 212 -13.42 -0.12 19.53
N ILE A 213 -12.68 -1.12 19.99
CA ILE A 213 -11.61 -1.76 19.20
C ILE A 213 -12.22 -2.45 17.97
N GLU A 214 -13.33 -3.15 18.11
CA GLU A 214 -14.03 -3.81 17.02
C GLU A 214 -14.59 -2.82 15.98
N GLU A 215 -15.16 -1.71 16.45
CA GLU A 215 -15.62 -0.65 15.55
C GLU A 215 -14.47 -0.02 14.74
N GLU A 216 -13.34 0.24 15.38
CA GLU A 216 -12.17 0.79 14.69
C GLU A 216 -11.58 -0.17 13.66
N VAL A 217 -11.51 -1.46 13.98
CA VAL A 217 -11.06 -2.52 13.07
C VAL A 217 -11.95 -2.61 11.84
N ASN A 218 -13.25 -2.60 12.05
CA ASN A 218 -14.22 -2.66 10.96
C ASN A 218 -14.17 -1.39 10.06
N LYS A 219 -13.94 -0.21 10.65
CA LYS A 219 -13.73 1.04 9.88
C LYS A 219 -12.48 0.98 9.00
N ILE A 220 -11.40 0.38 9.52
CA ILE A 220 -10.15 0.24 8.78
C ILE A 220 -10.30 -0.76 7.62
N ALA A 221 -10.91 -1.92 7.86
CA ALA A 221 -11.15 -2.94 6.84
C ALA A 221 -12.01 -2.41 5.67
N ARG A 222 -13.07 -1.64 5.97
CA ARG A 222 -13.93 -1.02 4.93
C ARG A 222 -13.17 -0.02 4.05
N LYS A 223 -12.33 0.83 4.67
CA LYS A 223 -11.51 1.79 3.91
C LYS A 223 -10.51 1.10 2.98
N GLU A 224 -10.03 -0.06 3.36
CA GLU A 224 -9.09 -0.84 2.56
C GLU A 224 -9.77 -1.49 1.34
N GLU A 225 -10.95 -2.08 1.54
CA GLU A 225 -11.74 -2.60 0.42
C GLU A 225 -12.14 -1.51 -0.59
N GLU A 226 -12.43 -0.28 -0.09
CA GLU A 226 -12.71 0.87 -0.96
C GLU A 226 -11.48 1.26 -1.78
N LEU A 227 -10.30 1.30 -1.16
CA LEU A 227 -9.04 1.61 -1.85
C LEU A 227 -8.66 0.55 -2.89
N GLU A 228 -8.85 -0.74 -2.59
CA GLU A 228 -8.62 -1.82 -3.56
C GLU A 228 -9.57 -1.73 -4.77
N LYS A 229 -10.85 -1.44 -4.54
CA LYS A 229 -11.85 -1.23 -5.62
C LYS A 229 -11.49 -0.02 -6.49
N ILE A 230 -11.06 1.09 -5.88
CA ILE A 230 -10.61 2.27 -6.61
C ILE A 230 -9.40 1.93 -7.48
N TYR A 231 -8.43 1.20 -6.93
CA TYR A 231 -7.24 0.76 -7.65
C TYR A 231 -7.57 -0.18 -8.83
N GLU A 232 -8.43 -1.17 -8.61
CA GLU A 232 -8.86 -2.09 -9.68
C GLU A 232 -9.63 -1.37 -10.79
N ASN A 233 -10.48 -0.40 -10.43
CA ASN A 233 -11.20 0.42 -11.39
C ASN A 233 -10.25 1.32 -12.19
N MET A 234 -9.29 1.97 -11.53
CA MET A 234 -8.25 2.76 -12.20
C MET A 234 -7.40 1.91 -13.17
N LEU A 235 -7.06 0.69 -12.78
CA LEU A 235 -6.36 -0.27 -13.65
C LEU A 235 -7.19 -0.70 -14.86
N LYS A 236 -8.52 -0.89 -14.70
CA LYS A 236 -9.43 -1.20 -15.81
C LYS A 236 -9.55 -0.02 -16.77
N GLU A 237 -9.72 1.19 -16.25
CA GLU A 237 -9.84 2.40 -17.08
C GLU A 237 -8.54 2.72 -17.84
N LEU A 238 -7.37 2.47 -17.24
CA LEU A 238 -6.07 2.60 -17.89
C LEU A 238 -5.85 1.55 -19.02
N LYS A 239 -6.34 0.32 -18.82
CA LYS A 239 -6.30 -0.72 -19.86
C LYS A 239 -7.26 -0.43 -21.02
N GLU A 240 -8.35 0.30 -20.76
CA GLU A 240 -9.33 0.73 -21.78
C GLU A 240 -8.96 2.04 -22.49
N GLY A 241 -7.80 2.64 -22.17
CA GLY A 241 -7.32 3.87 -22.82
C GLY A 241 -8.09 5.14 -22.46
N LYS A 242 -8.86 5.12 -21.38
CA LYS A 242 -9.62 6.27 -20.89
C LYS A 242 -8.75 7.12 -19.96
N ARG A 243 -8.84 8.44 -20.09
CA ARG A 243 -8.19 9.38 -19.16
C ARG A 243 -8.86 9.27 -17.79
N VAL A 244 -8.15 8.76 -16.80
CA VAL A 244 -8.59 8.80 -15.41
C VAL A 244 -8.49 10.25 -14.93
N ARG A 245 -9.61 10.86 -14.56
CA ARG A 245 -9.65 12.14 -13.83
C ARG A 245 -9.52 11.82 -12.33
N LEU A 246 -8.47 12.34 -11.71
CA LEU A 246 -8.30 12.42 -10.26
C LEU A 246 -9.29 13.42 -9.67
#